data_86f7c9d93f76596233d7b746bdaf5ce2
#
_entry.id   86f7c9d93f76596233d7b746bdaf5ce2
#
_cell.length_a   1.000
_cell.length_b   1.000
_cell.length_c   1.000
_cell.angle_alpha   90.00
_cell.angle_beta   90.00
_cell.angle_gamma   90.00
#
_symmetry.space_group_name_H-M   'P 1'
#
loop_
_entity.id
_entity.type
_entity.pdbx_description
1 polymer ?
#
loop_
_entity_poly.entity_id
_entity_poly.type
_entity_poly.pdbx_seq_one_letter_code
_entity_poly.pdbx_strand_id
1 'polypeptide(L)'
;MKVKEESEKVGLKLNIQKTKTMASGPITSWRIYGKIVETVTDFIFLGSKITEDGDHSHEIKRHLVLGRKAMTNIDSVLKSRGITSLTKVCTVKTMFLPVIMCGSESWTVKKAECWRIDIFELWCWRRLLRVPWTARISNQSILKKTSPEYSLEGLMLKLKL
;
A
#
# COMPACT_ATOMS: atom_id res chain seq x y z
N MET A 1 -7.55 -31.27 14.43
CA MET A 1 -7.48 -29.89 13.88
C MET A 1 -7.06 -30.03 12.42
N LYS A 2 -7.98 -29.81 11.48
CA LYS A 2 -7.83 -30.11 10.03
C LYS A 2 -6.54 -29.56 9.41
N VAL A 3 -6.15 -28.32 9.74
CA VAL A 3 -4.94 -27.69 9.18
C VAL A 3 -3.66 -28.49 9.46
N LYS A 4 -3.55 -29.11 10.64
CA LYS A 4 -2.41 -29.95 10.99
C LYS A 4 -2.35 -31.22 10.14
N GLU A 5 -3.46 -31.94 10.11
CA GLU A 5 -3.55 -33.22 9.41
C GLU A 5 -3.24 -33.04 7.92
N GLU A 6 -3.76 -31.97 7.32
CA GLU A 6 -3.49 -31.66 5.92
C GLU A 6 -2.05 -31.20 5.67
N SER A 7 -1.46 -30.41 6.59
CA SER A 7 -0.06 -29.98 6.44
C SER A 7 0.94 -31.15 6.62
N GLU A 8 0.66 -32.07 7.54
CA GLU A 8 1.50 -33.26 7.75
C GLU A 8 1.48 -34.22 6.55
N LYS A 9 0.34 -34.33 5.82
CA LYS A 9 0.24 -35.13 4.59
C LYS A 9 1.21 -34.67 3.50
N VAL A 10 1.51 -33.38 3.45
CA VAL A 10 2.46 -32.77 2.48
C VAL A 10 3.83 -32.54 3.08
N GLY A 11 4.15 -33.14 4.23
CA GLY A 11 5.46 -33.04 4.88
C GLY A 11 5.76 -31.72 5.59
N LEU A 12 4.78 -30.85 5.75
CA LEU A 12 4.94 -29.56 6.44
C LEU A 12 4.63 -29.70 7.93
N LYS A 13 5.49 -29.11 8.78
CA LYS A 13 5.27 -29.05 10.23
C LYS A 13 4.88 -27.64 10.66
N LEU A 14 3.78 -27.52 11.41
CA LEU A 14 3.33 -26.26 11.97
C LEU A 14 4.33 -25.73 13.01
N ASN A 15 4.86 -24.54 12.77
CA ASN A 15 5.77 -23.89 13.74
C ASN A 15 4.95 -23.01 14.70
N ILE A 16 4.70 -23.51 15.91
CA ILE A 16 3.86 -22.84 16.92
C ILE A 16 4.45 -21.48 17.35
N GLN A 17 5.77 -21.35 17.41
CA GLN A 17 6.41 -20.08 17.79
C GLN A 17 6.19 -18.96 16.76
N LYS A 18 6.07 -19.32 15.48
CA LYS A 18 5.77 -18.38 14.38
C LYS A 18 4.29 -18.23 14.11
N THR A 19 3.46 -19.09 14.68
CA THR A 19 2.00 -19.05 14.53
C THR A 19 1.44 -18.01 15.50
N LYS A 20 0.65 -17.09 14.99
CA LYS A 20 -0.02 -16.05 15.78
C LYS A 20 -1.52 -16.16 15.56
N THR A 21 -2.29 -15.79 16.56
CA THR A 21 -3.75 -15.76 16.50
C THR A 21 -4.23 -14.33 16.62
N MET A 22 -5.13 -13.94 15.75
CA MET A 22 -5.84 -12.66 15.82
C MET A 22 -7.34 -12.94 15.78
N ALA A 23 -8.10 -12.23 16.59
CA ALA A 23 -9.54 -12.40 16.64
C ALA A 23 -10.24 -11.07 16.89
N SER A 24 -11.39 -10.87 16.26
CA SER A 24 -12.22 -9.67 16.44
C SER A 24 -13.16 -9.80 17.64
N GLY A 25 -12.62 -10.25 18.79
CA GLY A 25 -13.39 -10.41 20.01
C GLY A 25 -12.54 -10.90 21.18
N PRO A 26 -13.05 -10.90 22.41
CA PRO A 26 -12.26 -11.23 23.58
C PRO A 26 -11.92 -12.73 23.59
N ILE A 27 -10.76 -13.08 23.03
CA ILE A 27 -10.17 -14.41 23.17
C ILE A 27 -9.10 -14.34 24.25
N THR A 28 -9.31 -15.09 25.32
CA THR A 28 -8.39 -15.12 26.45
C THR A 28 -7.15 -15.96 26.21
N SER A 29 -7.24 -17.07 25.49
CA SER A 29 -6.09 -17.87 25.09
C SER A 29 -6.45 -18.91 24.04
N TRP A 30 -5.56 -19.13 23.08
CA TRP A 30 -5.68 -20.20 22.10
C TRP A 30 -4.53 -21.20 22.29
N ARG A 31 -4.82 -22.48 22.29
CA ARG A 31 -3.81 -23.54 22.47
C ARG A 31 -3.75 -24.45 21.24
N ILE A 32 -2.54 -24.67 20.76
CA ILE A 32 -2.23 -25.65 19.72
C ILE A 32 -1.23 -26.64 20.30
N TYR A 33 -1.54 -27.92 20.34
CA TYR A 33 -0.73 -28.98 20.99
C TYR A 33 -0.42 -28.73 22.47
N GLY A 34 -1.37 -28.20 23.22
CA GLY A 34 -1.15 -27.86 24.63
C GLY A 34 -0.25 -26.62 24.86
N LYS A 35 0.36 -26.06 23.80
CA LYS A 35 1.14 -24.83 23.87
C LYS A 35 0.25 -23.62 23.58
N ILE A 36 0.44 -22.56 24.35
CA ILE A 36 -0.28 -21.30 24.16
C ILE A 36 0.27 -20.62 22.91
N VAL A 37 -0.61 -20.21 22.01
CA VAL A 37 -0.28 -19.40 20.83
C VAL A 37 -0.41 -17.94 21.19
N GLU A 38 0.56 -17.13 20.78
CA GLU A 38 0.54 -15.69 20.99
C GLU A 38 -0.65 -15.03 20.30
N THR A 39 -1.44 -14.28 21.07
CA THR A 39 -2.53 -13.46 20.53
C THR A 39 -1.99 -12.07 20.24
N VAL A 40 -2.24 -11.57 19.03
CA VAL A 40 -1.77 -10.27 18.58
C VAL A 40 -2.93 -9.42 18.08
N THR A 41 -2.85 -8.11 18.27
CA THR A 41 -3.82 -7.13 17.76
C THR A 41 -3.54 -6.70 16.32
N ASP A 42 -2.30 -6.88 15.88
CA ASP A 42 -1.89 -6.65 14.51
C ASP A 42 -0.74 -7.59 14.10
N PHE A 43 -0.58 -7.83 12.81
CA PHE A 43 0.59 -8.51 12.27
C PHE A 43 0.83 -8.13 10.80
N ILE A 44 2.07 -8.34 10.34
CA ILE A 44 2.44 -8.08 8.95
C ILE A 44 2.38 -9.39 8.17
N PHE A 45 1.52 -9.44 7.16
CA PHE A 45 1.37 -10.57 6.25
C PHE A 45 1.66 -10.12 4.82
N LEU A 46 2.66 -10.75 4.19
CA LEU A 46 3.11 -10.41 2.82
C LEU A 46 3.34 -8.90 2.60
N GLY A 47 3.86 -8.23 3.62
CA GLY A 47 4.15 -6.79 3.55
C GLY A 47 2.96 -5.87 3.92
N SER A 48 1.76 -6.40 4.07
CA SER A 48 0.58 -5.65 4.52
C SER A 48 0.33 -5.83 6.01
N LYS A 49 0.05 -4.74 6.70
CA LYS A 49 -0.34 -4.75 8.12
C LYS A 49 -1.84 -5.05 8.23
N ILE A 50 -2.16 -6.15 8.87
CA ILE A 50 -3.53 -6.56 9.19
C ILE A 50 -3.79 -6.23 10.67
N THR A 51 -4.92 -5.60 10.97
CA THR A 51 -5.35 -5.21 12.31
C THR A 51 -6.65 -5.90 12.68
N GLU A 52 -6.88 -6.08 13.98
CA GLU A 52 -8.07 -6.75 14.53
C GLU A 52 -9.38 -6.04 14.13
N ASP A 53 -9.36 -4.71 14.07
CA ASP A 53 -10.50 -3.87 13.71
C ASP A 53 -10.78 -3.79 12.20
N GLY A 54 -9.90 -4.38 11.36
CA GLY A 54 -9.99 -4.30 9.91
C GLY A 54 -9.82 -2.89 9.35
N ASP A 55 -9.28 -1.94 10.13
CA ASP A 55 -9.01 -0.59 9.67
C ASP A 55 -7.67 -0.48 8.93
N HIS A 56 -7.73 -0.28 7.63
CA HIS A 56 -6.57 -0.14 6.76
C HIS A 56 -6.01 1.29 6.68
N SER A 57 -6.54 2.26 7.45
CA SER A 57 -6.09 3.66 7.42
C SER A 57 -4.60 3.80 7.77
N HIS A 58 -4.10 2.99 8.71
CA HIS A 58 -2.68 2.97 9.07
C HIS A 58 -1.82 2.42 7.94
N GLU A 59 -2.28 1.37 7.27
CA GLU A 59 -1.58 0.76 6.15
C GLU A 59 -1.52 1.71 4.95
N ILE A 60 -2.63 2.34 4.60
CA ILE A 60 -2.68 3.36 3.55
C ILE A 60 -1.67 4.48 3.85
N LYS A 61 -1.67 5.02 5.06
CA LYS A 61 -0.69 6.05 5.47
C LYS A 61 0.75 5.56 5.31
N ARG A 62 1.04 4.33 5.74
CA ARG A 62 2.37 3.72 5.61
C ARG A 62 2.81 3.66 4.16
N HIS A 63 1.95 3.18 3.25
CA HIS A 63 2.25 3.10 1.83
C HIS A 63 2.42 4.47 1.18
N LEU A 64 1.65 5.49 1.57
CA LEU A 64 1.85 6.86 1.10
C LEU A 64 3.21 7.43 1.54
N VAL A 65 3.67 7.09 2.75
CA VAL A 65 5.02 7.47 3.23
C VAL A 65 6.11 6.75 2.43
N LEU A 66 5.96 5.45 2.20
CA LEU A 66 6.89 4.69 1.35
C LEU A 66 6.94 5.25 -0.06
N GLY A 67 5.79 5.59 -0.63
CA GLY A 67 5.69 6.25 -1.91
C GLY A 67 6.41 7.59 -1.96
N ARG A 68 6.27 8.44 -0.94
CA ARG A 68 7.04 9.68 -0.84
C ARG A 68 8.54 9.44 -0.83
N LYS A 69 9.00 8.44 -0.08
CA LYS A 69 10.42 8.04 -0.03
C LYS A 69 10.90 7.56 -1.40
N ALA A 70 10.14 6.68 -2.06
CA ALA A 70 10.47 6.19 -3.40
C ALA A 70 10.55 7.34 -4.41
N MET A 71 9.57 8.26 -4.39
CA MET A 71 9.57 9.45 -5.26
C MET A 71 10.75 10.39 -5.01
N THR A 72 11.23 10.44 -3.77
CA THR A 72 12.44 11.22 -3.43
C THR A 72 13.69 10.55 -3.96
N ASN A 73 13.78 9.24 -3.94
CA ASN A 73 14.93 8.50 -4.44
C ASN A 73 15.14 8.68 -5.97
N ILE A 74 14.07 8.88 -6.74
CA ILE A 74 14.15 9.12 -8.18
C ILE A 74 14.27 10.61 -8.54
N ASP A 75 14.47 11.50 -7.57
CA ASP A 75 14.50 12.95 -7.78
C ASP A 75 15.60 13.38 -8.78
N SER A 76 16.75 12.72 -8.79
CA SER A 76 17.82 12.93 -9.77
C SER A 76 17.36 12.67 -11.21
N VAL A 77 16.60 11.59 -11.42
CA VAL A 77 16.01 11.23 -12.72
C VAL A 77 14.98 12.29 -13.13
N LEU A 78 14.11 12.68 -12.20
CA LEU A 78 13.08 13.70 -12.45
C LEU A 78 13.70 15.07 -12.76
N LYS A 79 14.88 15.40 -12.20
CA LYS A 79 15.61 16.65 -12.44
C LYS A 79 16.40 16.64 -13.75
N SER A 80 16.75 15.51 -14.30
CA SER A 80 17.50 15.41 -15.53
C SER A 80 16.80 16.13 -16.69
N ARG A 81 17.53 16.95 -17.42
CA ARG A 81 17.04 17.63 -18.64
C ARG A 81 17.09 16.72 -19.87
N GLY A 82 17.96 15.71 -19.87
CA GLY A 82 18.11 14.76 -20.97
C GLY A 82 16.99 13.72 -21.04
N ILE A 83 16.12 13.63 -20.03
CA ILE A 83 15.01 12.67 -19.98
C ILE A 83 13.71 13.39 -20.33
N THR A 84 12.97 12.86 -21.32
CA THR A 84 11.69 13.43 -21.76
C THR A 84 10.62 13.35 -20.67
N SER A 85 9.65 14.25 -20.72
CA SER A 85 8.52 14.24 -19.77
C SER A 85 7.73 12.93 -19.83
N LEU A 86 7.57 12.37 -21.04
CA LEU A 86 6.88 11.09 -21.23
C LEU A 86 7.62 9.95 -20.52
N THR A 87 8.94 9.86 -20.68
CA THR A 87 9.76 8.85 -20.00
C THR A 87 9.66 8.99 -18.48
N LYS A 88 9.68 10.22 -17.97
CA LYS A 88 9.51 10.50 -16.53
C LYS A 88 8.15 10.02 -16.02
N VAL A 89 7.07 10.28 -16.75
CA VAL A 89 5.72 9.79 -16.41
C VAL A 89 5.69 8.27 -16.39
N CYS A 90 6.28 7.64 -17.42
CA CYS A 90 6.39 6.17 -17.49
C CYS A 90 7.17 5.62 -16.29
N THR A 91 8.32 6.21 -15.95
CA THR A 91 9.12 5.81 -14.78
C THR A 91 8.32 5.90 -13.49
N VAL A 92 7.58 6.99 -13.28
CA VAL A 92 6.72 7.14 -12.09
C VAL A 92 5.64 6.05 -12.07
N LYS A 93 4.98 5.79 -13.19
CA LYS A 93 3.93 4.76 -13.26
C LYS A 93 4.49 3.36 -12.98
N THR A 94 5.62 2.99 -13.58
CA THR A 94 6.15 1.62 -13.52
C THR A 94 6.88 1.29 -12.22
N MET A 95 7.59 2.25 -11.64
CA MET A 95 8.40 2.00 -10.44
C MET A 95 7.69 2.39 -9.14
N PHE A 96 6.83 3.38 -9.22
CA PHE A 96 6.27 4.02 -8.05
C PHE A 96 4.87 3.50 -7.70
N LEU A 97 3.98 3.36 -8.69
CA LEU A 97 2.62 2.87 -8.43
C LEU A 97 2.60 1.49 -7.76
N PRO A 98 3.43 0.49 -8.18
CA PRO A 98 3.44 -0.81 -7.52
C PRO A 98 3.79 -0.75 -6.04
N VAL A 99 4.67 0.17 -5.63
CA VAL A 99 5.04 0.34 -4.21
C VAL A 99 3.86 0.80 -3.36
N ILE A 100 3.02 1.68 -3.92
CA ILE A 100 1.84 2.20 -3.20
C ILE A 100 0.69 1.20 -3.23
N MET A 101 0.54 0.50 -4.33
CA MET A 101 -0.60 -0.38 -4.58
C MET A 101 -0.42 -1.79 -4.01
N CYS A 102 0.78 -2.13 -3.51
CA CYS A 102 1.03 -3.43 -2.90
C CYS A 102 0.07 -3.69 -1.73
N GLY A 103 -0.74 -4.76 -1.83
CA GLY A 103 -1.74 -5.12 -0.83
C GLY A 103 -3.03 -4.29 -0.87
N SER A 104 -3.19 -3.36 -1.83
CA SER A 104 -4.37 -2.48 -1.91
C SER A 104 -5.67 -3.22 -2.21
N GLU A 105 -5.59 -4.42 -2.76
CA GLU A 105 -6.73 -5.30 -3.01
C GLU A 105 -7.49 -5.65 -1.72
N SER A 106 -6.79 -5.73 -0.60
CA SER A 106 -7.40 -6.04 0.71
C SER A 106 -7.92 -4.79 1.46
N TRP A 107 -7.57 -3.58 1.02
CA TRP A 107 -7.87 -2.37 1.79
C TRP A 107 -9.34 -1.96 1.69
N THR A 108 -9.95 -1.69 2.82
CA THR A 108 -11.22 -0.97 2.88
C THR A 108 -10.93 0.52 2.85
N VAL A 109 -11.05 1.15 1.66
CA VAL A 109 -10.75 2.57 1.47
C VAL A 109 -11.96 3.41 1.89
N LYS A 110 -11.82 4.17 2.96
CA LYS A 110 -12.84 5.13 3.44
C LYS A 110 -12.73 6.44 2.63
N LYS A 111 -13.80 7.22 2.57
CA LYS A 111 -13.84 8.50 1.84
C LYS A 111 -12.71 9.47 2.24
N ALA A 112 -12.35 9.49 3.53
CA ALA A 112 -11.23 10.30 4.01
C ALA A 112 -9.88 9.84 3.46
N GLU A 113 -9.72 8.54 3.19
CA GLU A 113 -8.51 7.98 2.61
C GLU A 113 -8.42 8.26 1.11
N CYS A 114 -9.55 8.23 0.38
CA CYS A 114 -9.60 8.65 -1.03
C CYS A 114 -8.99 10.04 -1.18
N TRP A 115 -9.42 10.98 -0.35
CA TRP A 115 -8.89 12.35 -0.39
C TRP A 115 -7.38 12.44 -0.12
N ARG A 116 -6.86 11.63 0.79
CA ARG A 116 -5.42 11.55 1.06
C ARG A 116 -4.64 10.98 -0.13
N ILE A 117 -5.19 9.98 -0.79
CA ILE A 117 -4.62 9.37 -1.99
C ILE A 117 -4.58 10.39 -3.13
N ASP A 118 -5.65 11.15 -3.35
CA ASP A 118 -5.72 12.19 -4.37
C ASP A 118 -4.70 13.32 -4.14
N ILE A 119 -4.60 13.81 -2.90
CA ILE A 119 -3.60 14.84 -2.53
C ILE A 119 -2.19 14.31 -2.80
N PHE A 120 -1.94 13.07 -2.45
CA PHE A 120 -0.64 12.45 -2.66
C PHE A 120 -0.34 12.29 -4.15
N GLU A 121 -1.29 11.85 -4.97
CA GLU A 121 -1.16 11.77 -6.41
C GLU A 121 -0.80 13.13 -7.03
N LEU A 122 -1.53 14.17 -6.65
CA LEU A 122 -1.24 15.54 -7.09
C LEU A 122 0.16 16.01 -6.68
N TRP A 123 0.60 15.65 -5.47
CA TRP A 123 1.95 15.95 -5.02
C TRP A 123 3.00 15.28 -5.91
N CYS A 124 2.79 14.03 -6.31
CA CYS A 124 3.69 13.31 -7.22
C CYS A 124 3.78 14.00 -8.59
N TRP A 125 2.63 14.35 -9.19
CA TRP A 125 2.60 15.01 -10.48
C TRP A 125 3.20 16.40 -10.46
N ARG A 126 2.95 17.19 -9.40
CA ARG A 126 3.60 18.50 -9.22
C ARG A 126 5.11 18.37 -9.10
N ARG A 127 5.59 17.38 -8.36
CA ARG A 127 7.03 17.12 -8.22
C ARG A 127 7.66 16.72 -9.55
N LEU A 128 7.01 15.84 -10.32
CA LEU A 128 7.47 15.46 -11.66
C LEU A 128 7.56 16.66 -12.60
N LEU A 129 6.54 17.52 -12.60
CA LEU A 129 6.48 18.72 -13.44
C LEU A 129 7.29 19.89 -12.87
N ARG A 130 7.89 19.75 -11.69
CA ARG A 130 8.60 20.80 -10.95
C ARG A 130 7.76 22.05 -10.70
N VAL A 131 6.48 21.85 -10.43
CA VAL A 131 5.55 22.94 -10.12
C VAL A 131 5.42 23.06 -8.61
N PRO A 132 5.98 24.10 -7.97
CA PRO A 132 5.83 24.31 -6.53
C PRO A 132 4.38 24.60 -6.16
N TRP A 133 4.00 24.35 -4.90
CA TRP A 133 2.66 24.65 -4.40
C TRP A 133 2.32 26.15 -4.47
N THR A 134 3.33 27.00 -4.38
CA THR A 134 3.19 28.45 -4.49
C THR A 134 2.83 28.91 -5.91
N ALA A 135 3.06 28.09 -6.93
CA ALA A 135 2.66 28.40 -8.30
C ALA A 135 1.12 28.33 -8.39
N ARG A 136 0.51 29.40 -8.90
CA ARG A 136 -0.95 29.49 -9.10
C ARG A 136 -1.43 28.66 -10.30
N ILE A 137 -1.06 27.40 -10.34
CA ILE A 137 -1.48 26.45 -11.38
C ILE A 137 -2.54 25.52 -10.81
N SER A 138 -3.68 25.44 -11.48
CA SER A 138 -4.80 24.59 -11.05
C SER A 138 -4.44 23.10 -11.11
N ASN A 139 -5.05 22.31 -10.24
CA ASN A 139 -4.86 20.85 -10.21
C ASN A 139 -5.29 20.21 -11.54
N GLN A 140 -6.35 20.70 -12.17
CA GLN A 140 -6.79 20.25 -13.49
C GLN A 140 -5.73 20.47 -14.57
N SER A 141 -5.02 21.60 -14.54
CA SER A 141 -3.92 21.87 -15.48
C SER A 141 -2.74 20.93 -15.28
N ILE A 142 -2.46 20.53 -14.04
CA ILE A 142 -1.45 19.52 -13.71
C ILE A 142 -1.84 18.17 -14.29
N LEU A 143 -3.06 17.70 -14.01
CA LEU A 143 -3.57 16.42 -14.49
C LEU A 143 -3.62 16.35 -16.03
N LYS A 144 -4.03 17.42 -16.71
CA LYS A 144 -4.02 17.49 -18.19
C LYS A 144 -2.61 17.32 -18.76
N LYS A 145 -1.56 17.88 -18.11
CA LYS A 145 -0.18 17.75 -18.58
C LYS A 145 0.42 16.37 -18.36
N THR A 146 -0.02 15.65 -17.35
CA THR A 146 0.46 14.30 -17.04
C THR A 146 -0.39 13.22 -17.68
N SER A 147 -1.62 13.55 -18.10
CA SER A 147 -2.59 12.67 -18.74
C SER A 147 -2.63 11.28 -18.08
N PRO A 148 -2.90 11.19 -16.78
CA PRO A 148 -3.07 9.88 -16.17
C PRO A 148 -4.33 9.24 -16.75
N GLU A 149 -4.19 8.02 -17.31
CA GLU A 149 -5.35 7.27 -17.83
C GLU A 149 -6.39 7.00 -16.74
N TYR A 150 -5.90 6.83 -15.52
CA TYR A 150 -6.70 6.58 -14.32
C TYR A 150 -6.10 7.33 -13.14
N SER A 151 -6.96 7.80 -12.23
CA SER A 151 -6.52 8.25 -10.92
C SER A 151 -5.95 7.06 -10.11
N LEU A 152 -5.11 7.34 -9.15
CA LEU A 152 -4.54 6.32 -8.26
C LEU A 152 -5.66 5.57 -7.52
N GLU A 153 -6.68 6.28 -7.06
CA GLU A 153 -7.89 5.70 -6.48
C GLU A 153 -8.60 4.77 -7.46
N GLY A 154 -8.79 5.20 -8.71
CA GLY A 154 -9.43 4.40 -9.75
C GLY A 154 -8.67 3.12 -10.07
N LEU A 155 -7.33 3.13 -10.02
CA LEU A 155 -6.49 1.94 -10.15
C LEU A 155 -6.66 0.99 -8.97
N MET A 156 -6.67 1.51 -7.73
CA MET A 156 -6.90 0.71 -6.53
C MET A 156 -8.27 0.03 -6.53
N LEU A 157 -9.30 0.72 -7.01
CA LEU A 157 -10.64 0.15 -7.14
C LEU A 157 -10.69 -0.96 -8.20
N LYS A 158 -9.97 -0.84 -9.30
CA LYS A 158 -9.89 -1.87 -10.36
C LYS A 158 -9.21 -3.16 -9.89
N LEU A 159 -8.28 -3.08 -8.96
CA LEU A 159 -7.59 -4.27 -8.41
C LEU A 159 -8.47 -5.08 -7.45
N LYS A 160 -9.62 -4.55 -7.05
CA LYS A 160 -10.59 -5.23 -6.17
C LYS A 160 -11.63 -6.06 -6.94
N LEU A 161 -11.69 -5.92 -8.26
CA LEU A 161 -12.60 -6.66 -9.14
C LEU A 161 -11.93 -7.92 -9.67
#